data_7ef7997e8d5329ca72aed490057f8fdc
#
_entry.id   7ef7997e8d5329ca72aed490057f8fdc
#
_cell.length_a   1.000
_cell.length_b   1.000
_cell.length_c   1.000
_cell.angle_alpha   90.00
_cell.angle_beta   90.00
_cell.angle_gamma   90.00
#
_symmetry.space_group_name_H-M   'P 1'
#
loop_
_entity.id
_entity.type
_entity.pdbx_description
1 polymer ?
#
loop_
_entity_poly.entity_id
_entity_poly.type
_entity_poly.pdbx_seq_one_letter_code
_entity_poly.pdbx_strand_id
1 'polypeptide(L)'
;KRQVLDDLIKKKLLENEAKKQNITTEQYLDLYMDMIGTNMDSIKRLYGLSDNQINVMRGQLYSSSKETMEGELVLKNKLRSAIIQQLTDSLYSQANIKKYIFPPKQPKCVITDLCIHYRGNLNAPVSFIVASDFNCERCVAFEATLQRIYDKYKDQVKFGFVSFGDFPTLPALACEAAARQDKFWDFHDDIFAHKGLADSTFIFNLAKTKNLDITQFRKDLHSSENYKKLDKTINDLVNRGVFATPTIIVNDRLVYM
;
A
#
# COMPACT_ATOMS: atom_id res chain seq x y z
N LYS A 1 -8.41 3.18 6.17
CA LYS A 1 -9.49 4.08 5.62
C LYS A 1 -10.85 3.81 6.27
N ARG A 2 -11.26 2.55 6.46
CA ARG A 2 -12.55 2.18 7.11
C ARG A 2 -12.57 2.61 8.58
N GLN A 3 -11.50 2.34 9.31
CA GLN A 3 -11.37 2.70 10.73
C GLN A 3 -11.44 4.21 10.94
N VAL A 4 -10.75 5.00 10.12
CA VAL A 4 -10.79 6.47 10.19
C VAL A 4 -12.22 7.02 10.01
N LEU A 5 -13.01 6.42 9.09
CA LEU A 5 -14.40 6.81 8.91
C LEU A 5 -15.25 6.44 10.15
N ASP A 6 -15.03 5.26 10.72
CA ASP A 6 -15.75 4.83 11.92
C ASP A 6 -15.43 5.73 13.12
N ASP A 7 -14.17 6.14 13.27
CA ASP A 7 -13.74 7.09 14.32
C ASP A 7 -14.37 8.47 14.14
N LEU A 8 -14.44 8.96 12.89
CA LEU A 8 -15.12 10.24 12.59
C LEU A 8 -16.62 10.16 12.88
N ILE A 9 -17.28 9.05 12.55
CA ILE A 9 -18.70 8.83 12.86
C ILE A 9 -18.92 8.80 14.36
N LYS A 10 -18.12 8.08 15.13
CA LYS A 10 -18.18 8.02 16.59
C LYS A 10 -18.03 9.41 17.21
N LYS A 11 -17.04 10.17 16.76
CA LYS A 11 -16.84 11.58 17.18
C LYS A 11 -18.09 12.42 16.92
N LYS A 12 -18.67 12.28 15.72
CA LYS A 12 -19.86 13.07 15.33
C LYS A 12 -21.11 12.71 16.14
N LEU A 13 -21.28 11.42 16.46
CA LEU A 13 -22.36 10.96 17.32
C LEU A 13 -22.24 11.57 18.73
N LEU A 14 -21.05 11.56 19.30
CA LEU A 14 -20.77 12.17 20.59
C LEU A 14 -21.05 13.69 20.61
N GLU A 15 -20.61 14.43 19.57
CA GLU A 15 -20.92 15.83 19.39
C GLU A 15 -22.44 16.10 19.31
N ASN A 16 -23.19 15.21 18.65
CA ASN A 16 -24.63 15.34 18.53
C ASN A 16 -25.34 15.11 19.87
N GLU A 17 -24.91 14.16 20.70
CA GLU A 17 -25.47 13.94 22.02
C GLU A 17 -25.21 15.14 22.96
N ALA A 18 -23.99 15.69 22.95
CA ALA A 18 -23.67 16.90 23.70
C ALA A 18 -24.55 18.10 23.28
N LYS A 19 -24.74 18.26 21.97
CA LYS A 19 -25.63 19.35 21.44
C LYS A 19 -27.09 19.19 21.87
N LYS A 20 -27.64 18.02 22.00
CA LYS A 20 -29.01 17.80 22.49
C LYS A 20 -29.21 18.33 23.91
N GLN A 21 -28.13 18.40 24.69
CA GLN A 21 -28.13 18.90 26.05
C GLN A 21 -27.63 20.34 26.18
N ASN A 22 -27.35 21.03 25.04
CA ASN A 22 -26.78 22.37 24.98
C ASN A 22 -25.46 22.55 25.74
N ILE A 23 -24.60 21.50 25.71
CA ILE A 23 -23.29 21.51 26.35
C ILE A 23 -22.19 21.15 25.36
N THR A 24 -20.94 21.37 25.73
CA THR A 24 -19.79 20.95 24.93
C THR A 24 -19.60 19.43 25.04
N THR A 25 -18.88 18.86 24.06
CA THR A 25 -18.52 17.43 24.06
C THR A 25 -17.73 17.06 25.34
N GLU A 26 -16.87 17.98 25.79
CA GLU A 26 -16.06 17.77 27.00
C GLU A 26 -16.93 17.74 28.26
N GLN A 27 -17.83 18.71 28.41
CA GLN A 27 -18.80 18.73 29.50
C GLN A 27 -19.70 17.48 29.51
N TYR A 28 -20.12 17.02 28.33
CA TYR A 28 -20.89 15.79 28.20
C TYR A 28 -20.13 14.55 28.69
N LEU A 29 -18.85 14.47 28.32
CA LEU A 29 -17.97 13.39 28.77
C LEU A 29 -17.71 13.44 30.27
N ASP A 30 -17.50 14.63 30.82
CA ASP A 30 -17.27 14.81 32.26
C ASP A 30 -18.53 14.39 33.07
N LEU A 31 -19.72 14.83 32.67
CA LEU A 31 -20.98 14.38 33.29
C LEU A 31 -21.16 12.86 33.20
N TYR A 32 -20.84 12.26 32.08
CA TYR A 32 -20.94 10.81 31.88
C TYR A 32 -19.92 10.05 32.75
N MET A 33 -18.72 10.60 32.91
CA MET A 33 -17.68 10.06 33.78
C MET A 33 -18.07 10.15 35.26
N ASP A 34 -18.67 11.26 35.68
CA ASP A 34 -19.17 11.45 37.06
C ASP A 34 -20.29 10.47 37.39
N MET A 35 -21.17 10.19 36.44
CA MET A 35 -22.25 9.21 36.59
C MET A 35 -21.72 7.77 36.73
N ILE A 36 -20.67 7.40 35.99
CA ILE A 36 -20.07 6.06 36.08
C ILE A 36 -19.16 5.93 37.30
N GLY A 37 -18.53 7.02 37.72
CA GLY A 37 -17.50 7.10 38.76
C GLY A 37 -16.10 6.80 38.19
N THR A 38 -15.12 7.43 38.82
CA THR A 38 -13.69 7.38 38.37
C THR A 38 -12.79 6.64 39.37
N ASN A 39 -13.31 5.63 40.04
CA ASN A 39 -12.56 4.83 41.02
C ASN A 39 -12.24 3.41 40.50
N MET A 40 -11.48 2.64 41.26
CA MET A 40 -11.09 1.27 40.92
C MET A 40 -12.27 0.31 40.73
N ASP A 41 -13.35 0.51 41.45
CA ASP A 41 -14.56 -0.33 41.31
C ASP A 41 -15.27 -0.08 39.99
N SER A 42 -15.19 1.15 39.49
CA SER A 42 -15.69 1.50 38.16
C SER A 42 -14.86 0.83 37.05
N ILE A 43 -13.54 0.76 37.19
CA ILE A 43 -12.66 0.03 36.27
C ILE A 43 -12.99 -1.47 36.32
N LYS A 44 -13.12 -2.02 37.50
CA LYS A 44 -13.47 -3.42 37.70
C LYS A 44 -14.77 -3.79 36.96
N ARG A 45 -15.81 -2.96 37.12
CA ARG A 45 -17.08 -3.15 36.41
C ARG A 45 -16.98 -2.97 34.90
N LEU A 46 -16.26 -1.92 34.45
CA LEU A 46 -16.15 -1.57 33.05
C LEU A 46 -15.42 -2.65 32.24
N TYR A 47 -14.36 -3.22 32.80
CA TYR A 47 -13.53 -4.23 32.14
C TYR A 47 -13.83 -5.67 32.56
N GLY A 48 -14.75 -5.90 33.47
CA GLY A 48 -15.03 -7.23 33.96
C GLY A 48 -13.86 -7.89 34.73
N LEU A 49 -13.01 -7.05 35.38
CA LEU A 49 -11.78 -7.51 36.00
C LEU A 49 -12.02 -8.14 37.36
N SER A 50 -11.27 -9.21 37.70
CA SER A 50 -11.21 -9.79 39.03
C SER A 50 -10.36 -8.92 39.98
N ASP A 51 -10.55 -9.10 41.30
CA ASP A 51 -9.75 -8.38 42.30
C ASP A 51 -8.24 -8.65 42.14
N ASN A 52 -7.89 -9.86 41.72
CA ASN A 52 -6.49 -10.23 41.50
C ASN A 52 -5.88 -9.45 40.33
N GLN A 53 -6.61 -9.27 39.23
CA GLN A 53 -6.18 -8.47 38.09
C GLN A 53 -6.05 -6.97 38.44
N ILE A 54 -6.97 -6.45 39.24
CA ILE A 54 -6.89 -5.08 39.76
C ILE A 54 -5.66 -4.90 40.65
N ASN A 55 -5.35 -5.85 41.53
CA ASN A 55 -4.16 -5.77 42.38
C ASN A 55 -2.87 -5.85 41.62
N VAL A 56 -2.78 -6.66 40.53
CA VAL A 56 -1.66 -6.73 39.62
C VAL A 56 -1.50 -5.38 38.87
N MET A 57 -2.58 -4.82 38.34
CA MET A 57 -2.56 -3.51 37.69
C MET A 57 -2.12 -2.39 38.66
N ARG A 58 -2.64 -2.42 39.90
CA ARG A 58 -2.22 -1.48 40.94
C ARG A 58 -0.74 -1.62 41.24
N GLY A 59 -0.22 -2.82 41.43
CA GLY A 59 1.20 -3.08 41.62
C GLY A 59 2.08 -2.58 40.47
N GLN A 60 1.67 -2.79 39.23
CA GLN A 60 2.40 -2.30 38.05
C GLN A 60 2.37 -0.78 37.90
N LEU A 61 1.26 -0.12 38.24
CA LEU A 61 1.11 1.32 38.16
C LEU A 61 1.92 2.04 39.28
N TYR A 62 1.98 1.45 40.49
CA TYR A 62 2.66 2.06 41.63
C TYR A 62 4.13 1.64 41.78
N SER A 63 4.58 0.57 41.12
CA SER A 63 6.00 0.16 41.14
C SER A 63 6.87 0.94 40.16
N SER A 64 6.29 1.58 39.16
CA SER A 64 7.01 2.35 38.14
C SER A 64 7.04 3.86 38.38
N SER A 65 6.25 4.38 39.32
CA SER A 65 6.20 5.83 39.62
C SER A 65 6.68 6.08 41.04
N LYS A 66 7.65 7.01 41.17
CA LYS A 66 8.13 7.49 42.47
C LYS A 66 7.10 8.34 43.23
N GLU A 67 5.95 8.67 42.59
CA GLU A 67 4.90 9.51 43.17
C GLU A 67 3.51 8.90 42.88
N THR A 68 2.76 8.73 43.95
CA THR A 68 1.36 8.26 43.95
C THR A 68 0.43 9.07 43.00
N MET A 69 0.72 10.35 42.83
CA MET A 69 -0.07 11.26 41.97
C MET A 69 0.05 10.95 40.47
N GLU A 70 1.22 10.52 39.97
CA GLU A 70 1.38 10.15 38.56
C GLU A 70 0.63 8.83 38.25
N GLY A 71 0.65 7.88 39.15
CA GLY A 71 -0.10 6.61 39.02
C GLY A 71 -1.60 6.84 38.96
N GLU A 72 -2.14 7.73 39.79
CA GLU A 72 -3.57 8.09 39.77
C GLU A 72 -3.97 8.81 38.47
N LEU A 73 -3.13 9.72 37.96
CA LEU A 73 -3.39 10.42 36.71
C LEU A 73 -3.38 9.45 35.51
N VAL A 74 -2.43 8.53 35.43
CA VAL A 74 -2.37 7.49 34.39
C VAL A 74 -3.62 6.60 34.45
N LEU A 75 -4.05 6.23 35.66
CA LEU A 75 -5.25 5.43 35.86
C LEU A 75 -6.50 6.17 35.39
N LYS A 76 -6.65 7.45 35.80
CA LYS A 76 -7.77 8.30 35.41
C LYS A 76 -7.84 8.48 33.87
N ASN A 77 -6.71 8.66 33.21
CA ASN A 77 -6.65 8.80 31.75
C ASN A 77 -7.01 7.48 31.03
N LYS A 78 -6.57 6.34 31.54
CA LYS A 78 -6.97 5.03 30.99
C LYS A 78 -8.47 4.78 31.16
N LEU A 79 -9.02 5.09 32.32
CA LEU A 79 -10.45 4.96 32.59
C LEU A 79 -11.26 5.89 31.67
N ARG A 80 -10.84 7.15 31.54
CA ARG A 80 -11.45 8.11 30.63
C ARG A 80 -11.52 7.57 29.19
N SER A 81 -10.39 7.05 28.69
CA SER A 81 -10.33 6.49 27.34
C SER A 81 -11.27 5.30 27.14
N ALA A 82 -11.37 4.42 28.14
CA ALA A 82 -12.27 3.28 28.09
C ALA A 82 -13.74 3.66 28.13
N ILE A 83 -14.10 4.61 28.99
CA ILE A 83 -15.47 5.14 29.09
C ILE A 83 -15.87 5.80 27.75
N ILE A 84 -14.99 6.62 27.16
CA ILE A 84 -15.23 7.23 25.85
C ILE A 84 -15.43 6.17 24.78
N GLN A 85 -14.59 5.12 24.77
CA GLN A 85 -14.71 4.02 23.82
C GLN A 85 -16.05 3.30 23.97
N GLN A 86 -16.42 2.93 25.18
CA GLN A 86 -17.67 2.22 25.46
C GLN A 86 -18.90 3.08 25.11
N LEU A 87 -18.90 4.36 25.48
CA LEU A 87 -19.96 5.29 25.13
C LEU A 87 -20.12 5.45 23.62
N THR A 88 -19.00 5.68 22.92
CA THR A 88 -19.03 5.86 21.46
C THR A 88 -19.39 4.58 20.72
N ASP A 89 -19.00 3.41 21.21
CA ASP A 89 -19.43 2.11 20.65
C ASP A 89 -20.93 1.87 20.86
N SER A 90 -21.45 2.23 22.03
CA SER A 90 -22.89 2.18 22.33
C SER A 90 -23.70 3.10 21.40
N LEU A 91 -23.29 4.36 21.28
CA LEU A 91 -23.92 5.32 20.36
C LEU A 91 -23.85 4.85 18.90
N TYR A 92 -22.72 4.30 18.50
CA TYR A 92 -22.52 3.76 17.16
C TYR A 92 -23.44 2.56 16.87
N SER A 93 -23.60 1.64 17.84
CA SER A 93 -24.45 0.46 17.69
C SER A 93 -25.96 0.80 17.62
N GLN A 94 -26.37 1.88 18.28
CA GLN A 94 -27.76 2.35 18.29
C GLN A 94 -28.12 3.25 17.09
N ALA A 95 -27.10 3.83 16.45
CA ALA A 95 -27.32 4.75 15.33
C ALA A 95 -27.63 4.03 14.02
N ASN A 96 -28.65 4.50 13.30
CA ASN A 96 -28.94 3.99 11.95
C ASN A 96 -27.95 4.61 10.92
N ILE A 97 -26.75 4.00 10.84
CA ILE A 97 -25.66 4.50 10.03
C ILE A 97 -25.70 3.86 8.64
N LYS A 98 -25.91 4.67 7.62
CA LYS A 98 -25.73 4.27 6.22
C LYS A 98 -24.39 4.79 5.71
N LYS A 99 -23.47 3.87 5.41
CA LYS A 99 -22.14 4.21 4.88
C LYS A 99 -22.16 4.14 3.36
N TYR A 100 -21.96 5.27 2.72
CA TYR A 100 -21.77 5.36 1.28
C TYR A 100 -20.28 5.53 0.99
N ILE A 101 -19.53 4.42 1.01
CA ILE A 101 -18.11 4.44 0.64
C ILE A 101 -18.05 4.11 -0.85
N PHE A 102 -17.98 5.14 -1.67
CA PHE A 102 -17.61 4.95 -3.06
C PHE A 102 -16.10 4.73 -3.14
N PRO A 103 -15.62 3.69 -3.81
CA PRO A 103 -14.20 3.60 -4.10
C PRO A 103 -13.79 4.89 -4.83
N PRO A 104 -12.70 5.55 -4.42
CA PRO A 104 -12.22 6.73 -5.13
C PRO A 104 -12.07 6.38 -6.60
N LYS A 105 -12.50 7.28 -7.49
CA LYS A 105 -12.23 7.11 -8.93
C LYS A 105 -10.73 6.96 -9.10
N GLN A 106 -10.33 5.86 -9.72
CA GLN A 106 -8.93 5.60 -9.97
C GLN A 106 -8.34 6.73 -10.81
N PRO A 107 -7.18 7.30 -10.42
CA PRO A 107 -6.57 8.37 -11.19
C PRO A 107 -6.30 7.92 -12.62
N LYS A 108 -6.52 8.83 -13.55
CA LYS A 108 -6.16 8.62 -14.94
C LYS A 108 -4.64 8.69 -15.08
N CYS A 109 -4.07 7.70 -15.74
CA CYS A 109 -2.65 7.59 -16.00
C CYS A 109 -2.46 7.14 -17.46
N VAL A 110 -2.51 8.09 -18.39
CA VAL A 110 -2.32 7.80 -19.80
C VAL A 110 -0.83 7.66 -20.06
N ILE A 111 -0.41 6.51 -20.57
CA ILE A 111 1.01 6.18 -20.81
C ILE A 111 1.26 5.61 -22.22
N THR A 112 0.28 5.74 -23.12
CA THR A 112 0.34 5.18 -24.48
C THR A 112 1.45 5.79 -25.36
N ASP A 113 1.99 6.93 -24.97
CA ASP A 113 3.11 7.62 -25.60
C ASP A 113 4.49 7.20 -25.05
N LEU A 114 4.52 6.34 -24.03
CA LEU A 114 5.75 5.80 -23.47
C LEU A 114 6.18 4.52 -24.20
N CYS A 115 7.45 4.14 -24.00
CA CYS A 115 7.99 2.90 -24.52
C CYS A 115 7.47 1.71 -23.71
N ILE A 116 6.37 1.13 -24.14
CA ILE A 116 5.75 -0.03 -23.52
C ILE A 116 5.96 -1.24 -24.42
N HIS A 117 6.44 -2.32 -23.84
CA HIS A 117 6.56 -3.60 -24.52
C HIS A 117 5.28 -4.40 -24.33
N TYR A 118 4.59 -4.70 -25.42
CA TYR A 118 3.31 -5.40 -25.39
C TYR A 118 3.45 -6.87 -25.76
N ARG A 119 2.62 -7.72 -25.13
CA ARG A 119 2.38 -9.14 -25.48
C ARG A 119 0.89 -9.49 -25.31
N GLY A 120 0.51 -10.69 -25.73
CA GLY A 120 -0.89 -11.16 -25.72
C GLY A 120 -1.67 -10.63 -26.89
N ASN A 121 -2.98 -10.40 -26.74
CA ASN A 121 -3.83 -9.90 -27.85
C ASN A 121 -3.69 -8.38 -27.97
N LEU A 122 -2.89 -7.94 -28.92
CA LEU A 122 -2.63 -6.50 -29.15
C LEU A 122 -3.88 -5.70 -29.56
N ASN A 123 -4.90 -6.37 -30.06
CA ASN A 123 -6.18 -5.75 -30.47
C ASN A 123 -7.26 -5.81 -29.36
N ALA A 124 -6.91 -6.32 -28.19
CA ALA A 124 -7.88 -6.43 -27.09
C ALA A 124 -8.33 -5.05 -26.60
N PRO A 125 -9.63 -4.91 -26.22
CA PRO A 125 -10.15 -3.66 -25.67
C PRO A 125 -9.67 -3.36 -24.25
N VAL A 126 -9.10 -4.36 -23.58
CA VAL A 126 -8.55 -4.23 -22.24
C VAL A 126 -7.02 -4.21 -22.31
N SER A 127 -6.41 -3.14 -21.81
CA SER A 127 -4.97 -3.08 -21.59
C SER A 127 -4.64 -3.28 -20.11
N PHE A 128 -3.63 -4.11 -19.84
CA PHE A 128 -3.10 -4.38 -18.51
C PHE A 128 -1.60 -4.14 -18.56
N ILE A 129 -1.15 -3.04 -18.00
CA ILE A 129 0.26 -2.62 -18.06
C ILE A 129 0.84 -2.63 -16.65
N VAL A 130 2.06 -3.15 -16.53
CA VAL A 130 2.79 -3.21 -15.27
C VAL A 130 4.02 -2.29 -15.38
N ALA A 131 4.10 -1.30 -14.49
CA ALA A 131 5.31 -0.54 -14.25
C ALA A 131 6.07 -1.23 -13.12
N SER A 132 7.27 -1.75 -13.43
CA SER A 132 7.99 -2.68 -12.56
C SER A 132 9.50 -2.52 -12.67
N ASP A 133 10.21 -2.98 -11.63
CA ASP A 133 11.67 -2.98 -11.55
C ASP A 133 12.18 -4.41 -11.35
N PHE A 134 13.16 -4.82 -12.15
CA PHE A 134 13.78 -6.14 -12.07
C PHE A 134 14.53 -6.38 -10.75
N ASN A 135 14.98 -5.31 -10.09
CA ASN A 135 15.69 -5.37 -8.81
C ASN A 135 14.78 -5.26 -7.58
N CYS A 136 13.49 -5.04 -7.77
CA CYS A 136 12.53 -4.90 -6.68
C CYS A 136 12.04 -6.27 -6.19
N GLU A 137 12.29 -6.63 -4.94
CA GLU A 137 11.86 -7.91 -4.35
C GLU A 137 10.35 -8.15 -4.47
N ARG A 138 9.53 -7.11 -4.29
CA ARG A 138 8.08 -7.21 -4.46
C ARG A 138 7.69 -7.49 -5.90
N CYS A 139 8.40 -6.92 -6.86
CA CYS A 139 8.19 -7.19 -8.28
C CYS A 139 8.52 -8.63 -8.63
N VAL A 140 9.68 -9.11 -8.19
CA VAL A 140 10.10 -10.51 -8.36
C VAL A 140 9.09 -11.48 -7.72
N ALA A 141 8.63 -11.20 -6.50
CA ALA A 141 7.64 -12.04 -5.83
C ALA A 141 6.27 -12.03 -6.53
N PHE A 142 5.91 -10.89 -7.14
CA PHE A 142 4.62 -10.73 -7.82
C PHE A 142 4.60 -11.34 -9.22
N GLU A 143 5.77 -11.55 -9.86
CA GLU A 143 5.89 -12.04 -11.23
C GLU A 143 5.19 -13.38 -11.45
N ALA A 144 5.28 -14.32 -10.50
CA ALA A 144 4.56 -15.58 -10.58
C ALA A 144 3.03 -15.43 -10.65
N THR A 145 2.51 -14.35 -10.05
CA THR A 145 1.06 -14.01 -10.15
C THR A 145 0.75 -13.37 -11.49
N LEU A 146 1.61 -12.47 -11.97
CA LEU A 146 1.46 -11.85 -13.29
C LEU A 146 1.48 -12.90 -14.40
N GLN A 147 2.38 -13.87 -14.32
CA GLN A 147 2.46 -14.96 -15.31
C GLN A 147 1.16 -15.79 -15.34
N ARG A 148 0.59 -16.13 -14.18
CA ARG A 148 -0.71 -16.85 -14.12
C ARG A 148 -1.85 -16.02 -14.71
N ILE A 149 -1.85 -14.70 -14.48
CA ILE A 149 -2.83 -13.79 -15.07
C ILE A 149 -2.64 -13.74 -16.59
N TYR A 150 -1.40 -13.62 -17.05
CA TYR A 150 -1.07 -13.62 -18.47
C TYR A 150 -1.54 -14.91 -19.16
N ASP A 151 -1.15 -16.08 -18.63
CA ASP A 151 -1.53 -17.38 -19.22
C ASP A 151 -3.04 -17.55 -19.35
N LYS A 152 -3.78 -17.04 -18.35
CA LYS A 152 -5.24 -17.14 -18.34
C LYS A 152 -5.93 -16.17 -19.30
N TYR A 153 -5.37 -15.00 -19.54
CA TYR A 153 -6.08 -13.91 -20.23
C TYR A 153 -5.36 -13.39 -21.49
N LYS A 154 -4.25 -14.00 -21.93
CA LYS A 154 -3.43 -13.53 -23.06
C LYS A 154 -4.20 -13.36 -24.37
N ASP A 155 -5.26 -14.11 -24.58
CA ASP A 155 -6.09 -14.02 -25.78
C ASP A 155 -7.16 -12.91 -25.69
N GLN A 156 -7.39 -12.34 -24.51
CA GLN A 156 -8.45 -11.37 -24.24
C GLN A 156 -7.94 -10.00 -23.78
N VAL A 157 -6.65 -9.91 -23.44
CA VAL A 157 -6.03 -8.72 -22.85
C VAL A 157 -4.74 -8.38 -23.57
N LYS A 158 -4.51 -7.10 -23.79
CA LYS A 158 -3.22 -6.55 -24.21
C LYS A 158 -2.38 -6.29 -22.98
N PHE A 159 -1.38 -7.16 -22.76
CA PHE A 159 -0.44 -7.00 -21.64
C PHE A 159 0.72 -6.11 -22.05
N GLY A 160 1.17 -5.25 -21.14
CA GLY A 160 2.29 -4.37 -21.33
C GLY A 160 3.20 -4.33 -20.13
N PHE A 161 4.48 -4.10 -20.39
CA PHE A 161 5.49 -3.86 -19.39
C PHE A 161 6.21 -2.54 -19.68
N VAL A 162 6.47 -1.78 -18.64
CA VAL A 162 7.32 -0.59 -18.69
C VAL A 162 8.27 -0.61 -17.48
N SER A 163 9.57 -0.45 -17.74
CA SER A 163 10.56 -0.37 -16.66
C SER A 163 10.36 0.90 -15.85
N PHE A 164 10.27 0.74 -14.53
CA PHE A 164 10.14 1.83 -13.57
C PHE A 164 10.97 1.53 -12.32
N GLY A 165 11.80 2.45 -11.91
CA GLY A 165 12.67 2.39 -10.73
C GLY A 165 13.21 3.78 -10.45
N ASP A 166 14.18 3.91 -9.54
CA ASP A 166 14.79 5.20 -9.22
C ASP A 166 15.67 5.74 -10.35
N PHE A 167 16.24 4.83 -11.14
CA PHE A 167 17.11 5.12 -12.30
C PHE A 167 17.17 3.92 -13.25
N PRO A 168 17.65 4.09 -14.50
CA PRO A 168 17.87 2.98 -15.43
C PRO A 168 18.87 1.98 -14.90
N THR A 169 18.40 0.75 -14.61
CA THR A 169 19.23 -0.34 -14.09
C THR A 169 19.82 -1.19 -15.22
N LEU A 170 20.89 -1.95 -14.94
CA LEU A 170 21.50 -2.83 -15.93
C LEU A 170 20.50 -3.83 -16.54
N PRO A 171 19.64 -4.53 -15.75
CA PRO A 171 18.61 -5.41 -16.31
C PRO A 171 17.64 -4.68 -17.24
N ALA A 172 17.19 -3.49 -16.86
CA ALA A 172 16.29 -2.69 -17.70
C ALA A 172 16.93 -2.28 -19.02
N LEU A 173 18.18 -1.80 -18.97
CA LEU A 173 18.96 -1.45 -20.18
C LEU A 173 19.19 -2.68 -21.08
N ALA A 174 19.39 -3.85 -20.47
CA ALA A 174 19.58 -5.10 -21.21
C ALA A 174 18.31 -5.54 -21.92
N CYS A 175 17.15 -5.42 -21.28
CA CYS A 175 15.86 -5.71 -21.92
C CYS A 175 15.60 -4.76 -23.11
N GLU A 176 15.90 -3.47 -22.98
CA GLU A 176 15.75 -2.51 -24.08
C GLU A 176 16.75 -2.81 -25.23
N ALA A 177 17.99 -3.22 -24.91
CA ALA A 177 18.95 -3.64 -25.93
C ALA A 177 18.49 -4.93 -26.66
N ALA A 178 17.93 -5.88 -25.91
CA ALA A 178 17.36 -7.10 -26.49
C ALA A 178 16.11 -6.83 -27.32
N ALA A 179 15.31 -5.82 -26.95
CA ALA A 179 14.13 -5.38 -27.69
C ALA A 179 14.47 -4.94 -29.12
N ARG A 180 15.67 -4.39 -29.36
CA ARG A 180 16.14 -4.00 -30.70
C ARG A 180 16.40 -5.20 -31.61
N GLN A 181 16.40 -6.42 -31.03
CA GLN A 181 16.55 -7.70 -31.71
C GLN A 181 15.34 -8.62 -31.48
N ASP A 182 14.17 -8.03 -31.18
CA ASP A 182 12.88 -8.71 -30.94
C ASP A 182 12.91 -9.73 -29.78
N LYS A 183 13.80 -9.52 -28.78
CA LYS A 183 14.00 -10.42 -27.64
C LYS A 183 13.67 -9.80 -26.28
N PHE A 184 12.81 -8.77 -26.25
CA PHE A 184 12.43 -8.13 -24.99
C PHE A 184 11.86 -9.14 -23.97
N TRP A 185 10.82 -9.86 -24.36
CA TRP A 185 10.11 -10.77 -23.45
C TRP A 185 10.93 -12.00 -23.07
N ASP A 186 11.80 -12.49 -23.96
CA ASP A 186 12.76 -13.53 -23.61
C ASP A 186 13.70 -13.10 -22.47
N PHE A 187 14.18 -11.85 -22.54
CA PHE A 187 15.02 -11.26 -21.49
C PHE A 187 14.25 -10.97 -20.22
N HIS A 188 13.08 -10.36 -20.33
CA HIS A 188 12.21 -10.05 -19.23
C HIS A 188 11.93 -11.29 -18.37
N ASP A 189 11.45 -12.34 -19.00
CA ASP A 189 11.02 -13.54 -18.30
C ASP A 189 12.21 -14.27 -17.63
N ASP A 190 13.36 -14.36 -18.31
CA ASP A 190 14.55 -15.01 -17.76
C ASP A 190 15.22 -14.20 -16.65
N ILE A 191 15.23 -12.87 -16.73
CA ILE A 191 15.76 -12.00 -15.66
C ILE A 191 14.91 -12.13 -14.40
N PHE A 192 13.59 -12.10 -14.50
CA PHE A 192 12.72 -12.31 -13.34
C PHE A 192 12.84 -13.74 -12.79
N ALA A 193 12.99 -14.74 -13.65
CA ALA A 193 13.21 -16.13 -13.22
C ALA A 193 14.54 -16.33 -12.49
N HIS A 194 15.54 -15.50 -12.76
CA HIS A 194 16.84 -15.56 -12.07
C HIS A 194 16.74 -15.18 -10.57
N LYS A 195 15.69 -14.50 -10.14
CA LYS A 195 15.38 -14.15 -8.73
C LYS A 195 16.51 -13.45 -7.97
N GLY A 196 17.33 -12.69 -8.65
CA GLY A 196 18.46 -11.98 -8.06
C GLY A 196 18.94 -10.84 -8.92
N LEU A 197 19.98 -10.15 -8.44
CA LEU A 197 20.61 -9.08 -9.19
C LEU A 197 21.31 -9.69 -10.42
N ALA A 198 20.75 -9.46 -11.59
CA ALA A 198 21.32 -9.90 -12.85
C ALA A 198 22.57 -9.06 -13.17
N ASP A 199 23.73 -9.64 -12.95
CA ASP A 199 25.01 -9.01 -13.24
C ASP A 199 25.36 -9.05 -14.74
N SER A 200 26.44 -8.37 -15.11
CA SER A 200 26.91 -8.32 -16.50
C SER A 200 27.20 -9.73 -17.07
N THR A 201 27.72 -10.63 -16.24
CA THR A 201 28.03 -12.01 -16.66
C THR A 201 26.78 -12.77 -17.04
N PHE A 202 25.76 -12.70 -16.19
CA PHE A 202 24.45 -13.29 -16.46
C PHE A 202 23.84 -12.70 -17.73
N ILE A 203 23.80 -11.37 -17.85
CA ILE A 203 23.20 -10.65 -19.01
C ILE A 203 23.86 -11.06 -20.32
N PHE A 204 25.21 -11.10 -20.39
CA PHE A 204 25.90 -11.50 -21.62
C PHE A 204 25.76 -13.00 -21.94
N ASN A 205 25.68 -13.86 -20.93
CA ASN A 205 25.39 -15.29 -21.14
C ASN A 205 23.97 -15.48 -21.68
N LEU A 206 23.00 -14.75 -21.12
CA LEU A 206 21.62 -14.74 -21.61
C LEU A 206 21.56 -14.28 -23.07
N ALA A 207 22.25 -13.20 -23.43
CA ALA A 207 22.31 -12.70 -24.81
C ALA A 207 22.83 -13.79 -25.79
N LYS A 208 23.88 -14.53 -25.41
CA LYS A 208 24.40 -15.66 -26.19
C LYS A 208 23.37 -16.78 -26.31
N THR A 209 22.72 -17.16 -25.20
CA THR A 209 21.74 -18.26 -25.17
C THR A 209 20.51 -17.92 -26.05
N LYS A 210 20.13 -16.64 -26.13
CA LYS A 210 19.03 -16.19 -26.98
C LYS A 210 19.44 -15.87 -28.42
N ASN A 211 20.69 -16.20 -28.81
CA ASN A 211 21.26 -16.02 -30.16
C ASN A 211 21.23 -14.56 -30.62
N LEU A 212 21.48 -13.61 -29.73
CA LEU A 212 21.61 -12.19 -30.11
C LEU A 212 22.95 -11.92 -30.80
N ASP A 213 22.99 -10.94 -31.71
CA ASP A 213 24.25 -10.32 -32.11
C ASP A 213 24.87 -9.63 -30.90
N ILE A 214 25.94 -10.22 -30.38
CA ILE A 214 26.58 -9.75 -29.15
C ILE A 214 27.27 -8.40 -29.35
N THR A 215 27.77 -8.13 -30.54
CA THR A 215 28.42 -6.83 -30.87
C THR A 215 27.38 -5.71 -30.85
N GLN A 216 26.27 -5.93 -31.54
CA GLN A 216 25.15 -4.98 -31.54
C GLN A 216 24.52 -4.84 -30.15
N PHE A 217 24.28 -5.96 -29.45
CA PHE A 217 23.72 -5.96 -28.11
C PHE A 217 24.58 -5.13 -27.14
N ARG A 218 25.90 -5.31 -27.16
CA ARG A 218 26.84 -4.53 -26.33
C ARG A 218 26.77 -3.06 -26.64
N LYS A 219 26.73 -2.68 -27.92
CA LYS A 219 26.58 -1.29 -28.35
C LYS A 219 25.29 -0.66 -27.85
N ASP A 220 24.19 -1.39 -27.99
CA ASP A 220 22.85 -0.91 -27.56
C ASP A 220 22.75 -0.85 -26.04
N LEU A 221 23.28 -1.81 -25.32
CA LEU A 221 23.30 -1.85 -23.85
C LEU A 221 24.00 -0.62 -23.26
N HIS A 222 25.12 -0.20 -23.84
CA HIS A 222 25.91 0.94 -23.38
C HIS A 222 25.58 2.27 -24.10
N SER A 223 24.52 2.29 -24.89
CA SER A 223 24.10 3.47 -25.62
C SER A 223 23.57 4.56 -24.69
N SER A 224 24.10 5.77 -24.82
CA SER A 224 23.57 6.94 -24.10
C SER A 224 22.11 7.24 -24.47
N GLU A 225 21.70 6.88 -25.69
CA GLU A 225 20.32 7.02 -26.15
C GLU A 225 19.39 6.06 -25.40
N ASN A 226 19.80 4.79 -25.23
CA ASN A 226 19.06 3.80 -24.47
C ASN A 226 18.85 4.25 -23.02
N TYR A 227 19.93 4.72 -22.37
CA TYR A 227 19.86 5.27 -21.02
C TYR A 227 18.90 6.46 -20.94
N LYS A 228 19.04 7.47 -21.79
CA LYS A 228 18.20 8.66 -21.79
C LYS A 228 16.72 8.35 -22.04
N LYS A 229 16.43 7.37 -22.89
CA LYS A 229 15.07 6.92 -23.17
C LYS A 229 14.41 6.32 -21.95
N LEU A 230 15.09 5.43 -21.22
CA LEU A 230 14.61 4.86 -20.00
C LEU A 230 14.47 5.91 -18.89
N ASP A 231 15.46 6.75 -18.69
CA ASP A 231 15.44 7.84 -17.71
C ASP A 231 14.25 8.78 -17.93
N LYS A 232 14.04 9.17 -19.19
CA LYS A 232 12.85 9.95 -19.56
C LYS A 232 11.54 9.21 -19.24
N THR A 233 11.47 7.92 -19.54
CA THR A 233 10.29 7.10 -19.27
C THR A 233 9.99 7.04 -17.76
N ILE A 234 11.01 6.88 -16.92
CA ILE A 234 10.88 6.90 -15.46
C ILE A 234 10.32 8.24 -14.98
N ASN A 235 10.92 9.35 -15.43
CA ASN A 235 10.48 10.70 -15.07
C ASN A 235 9.03 10.98 -15.53
N ASP A 236 8.68 10.55 -16.74
CA ASP A 236 7.31 10.69 -17.27
C ASP A 236 6.30 9.88 -16.46
N LEU A 237 6.65 8.68 -15.98
CA LEU A 237 5.80 7.87 -15.11
C LEU A 237 5.58 8.54 -13.74
N VAL A 238 6.63 9.10 -13.13
CA VAL A 238 6.52 9.87 -11.88
C VAL A 238 5.57 11.05 -12.06
N ASN A 239 5.71 11.82 -13.13
CA ASN A 239 4.83 12.96 -13.43
C ASN A 239 3.37 12.56 -13.66
N ARG A 240 3.10 11.29 -13.99
CA ARG A 240 1.75 10.72 -14.18
C ARG A 240 1.21 9.99 -12.96
N GLY A 241 1.92 10.07 -11.81
CA GLY A 241 1.44 9.56 -10.52
C GLY A 241 1.86 8.12 -10.21
N VAL A 242 2.86 7.57 -10.91
CA VAL A 242 3.47 6.28 -10.56
C VAL A 242 4.61 6.54 -9.59
N PHE A 243 4.49 6.04 -8.35
CA PHE A 243 5.46 6.30 -7.26
C PHE A 243 5.99 5.03 -6.59
N ALA A 244 5.57 3.85 -7.04
CA ALA A 244 5.98 2.59 -6.43
C ALA A 244 5.95 1.45 -7.45
N THR A 245 6.70 0.37 -7.14
CA THR A 245 6.71 -0.86 -7.92
C THR A 245 6.27 -2.06 -7.07
N PRO A 246 5.57 -3.02 -7.65
CA PRO A 246 4.91 -2.92 -8.94
C PRO A 246 3.69 -2.00 -8.93
N THR A 247 3.46 -1.23 -9.99
CA THR A 247 2.21 -0.47 -10.20
C THR A 247 1.48 -1.04 -11.41
N ILE A 248 0.18 -1.29 -11.25
CA ILE A 248 -0.68 -1.80 -12.32
C ILE A 248 -1.51 -0.66 -12.89
N ILE A 249 -1.58 -0.60 -14.22
CA ILE A 249 -2.39 0.36 -14.97
C ILE A 249 -3.33 -0.43 -15.88
N VAL A 250 -4.64 -0.26 -15.69
CA VAL A 250 -5.66 -0.92 -16.51
C VAL A 250 -6.48 0.15 -17.22
N ASN A 251 -6.51 0.10 -18.56
CA ASN A 251 -7.23 1.06 -19.38
C ASN A 251 -6.98 2.51 -18.96
N ASP A 252 -5.70 2.89 -18.92
CA ASP A 252 -5.21 4.22 -18.51
C ASP A 252 -5.63 4.65 -17.09
N ARG A 253 -5.81 3.71 -16.17
CA ARG A 253 -6.11 4.00 -14.77
C ARG A 253 -5.22 3.23 -13.83
N LEU A 254 -4.68 3.95 -12.84
CA LEU A 254 -3.88 3.33 -11.76
C LEU A 254 -4.76 2.41 -10.91
N VAL A 255 -4.31 1.18 -10.72
CA VAL A 255 -4.91 0.23 -9.78
C VAL A 255 -4.09 0.24 -8.50
N TYR A 256 -4.68 0.68 -7.41
CA TYR A 256 -4.05 0.61 -6.09
C TYR A 256 -4.26 -0.78 -5.49
N MET A 257 -3.16 -1.41 -5.15
CA MET A 257 -3.15 -2.68 -4.40
C MET A 257 -3.05 -2.44 -2.90
#